data_04c9d99f623efe45fd1b460dae4ed088
#
_entry.id   04c9d99f623efe45fd1b460dae4ed088
#
_cell.length_a   1.000
_cell.length_b   1.000
_cell.length_c   1.000
_cell.angle_alpha   90.00
_cell.angle_beta   90.00
_cell.angle_gamma   90.00
#
_symmetry.space_group_name_H-M   'P 1'
#
loop_
_entity.id
_entity.type
_entity.pdbx_description
1 polymer ?
#
loop_
_entity_poly.entity_id
_entity_poly.type
_entity_poly.pdbx_seq_one_letter_code
_entity_poly.pdbx_strand_id
1 'polypeptide(L)'
;SALEKIGAKNIESSYRRGEAVFELPDDIEVESAIKAIDEANYQAGEIEEVSSLENVALINEDNYDLLIIGSGAAAFSSAIKAIEYGAKVGMIERGTVGGTCVNIGCVPSKTLLRAGEINHLSKDNPFIGLQTSAGEVDLASLITQKDKLVSELRNQKYMDLIDEYNFDLIKGEAKFVDASTVE
;
A
#
# COMPACT_ATOMS: atom_id res chain seq x y z
N SER A 1 -0.14 -11.86 -17.30
CA SER A 1 1.30 -11.56 -17.38
C SER A 1 1.90 -12.04 -18.70
N ALA A 2 3.13 -11.63 -19.02
CA ALA A 2 3.83 -12.12 -20.23
C ALA A 2 4.07 -13.63 -20.15
N LEU A 3 4.36 -14.14 -18.95
CA LEU A 3 4.58 -15.55 -18.66
C LEU A 3 3.32 -16.42 -18.82
N GLU A 4 2.14 -15.91 -18.48
CA GLU A 4 0.87 -16.61 -18.70
C GLU A 4 0.60 -16.88 -20.19
N LYS A 5 1.02 -15.98 -21.08
CA LYS A 5 0.83 -16.13 -22.52
C LYS A 5 1.58 -17.32 -23.13
N ILE A 6 2.67 -17.73 -22.50
CA ILE A 6 3.45 -18.91 -22.87
C ILE A 6 3.05 -20.16 -22.10
N GLY A 7 1.98 -20.10 -21.29
CA GLY A 7 1.46 -21.23 -20.56
C GLY A 7 2.09 -21.49 -19.19
N ALA A 8 2.93 -20.57 -18.68
CA ALA A 8 3.50 -20.69 -17.34
C ALA A 8 2.40 -20.66 -16.27
N LYS A 9 2.58 -21.46 -15.23
CA LYS A 9 1.65 -21.61 -14.09
C LYS A 9 2.33 -21.25 -12.78
N ASN A 10 1.54 -21.08 -11.74
CA ASN A 10 2.02 -20.80 -10.38
C ASN A 10 3.04 -19.65 -10.36
N ILE A 11 2.70 -18.54 -11.06
CA ILE A 11 3.60 -17.40 -11.25
C ILE A 11 3.57 -16.54 -9.98
N GLU A 12 4.69 -16.49 -9.28
CA GLU A 12 4.95 -15.57 -8.18
C GLU A 12 6.06 -14.60 -8.61
N SER A 13 5.85 -13.30 -8.43
CA SER A 13 6.83 -12.29 -8.81
C SER A 13 6.99 -11.21 -7.76
N SER A 14 8.22 -10.77 -7.54
CA SER A 14 8.57 -9.64 -6.71
C SER A 14 9.24 -8.56 -7.56
N TYR A 15 8.52 -7.48 -7.82
CA TYR A 15 9.06 -6.33 -8.58
C TYR A 15 10.31 -5.73 -7.93
N ARG A 16 10.34 -5.71 -6.60
CA ARG A 16 11.43 -5.11 -5.82
C ARG A 16 12.72 -5.93 -5.85
N ARG A 17 12.61 -7.26 -5.83
CA ARG A 17 13.76 -8.17 -5.93
C ARG A 17 14.18 -8.41 -7.38
N GLY A 18 13.33 -8.03 -8.34
CA GLY A 18 13.54 -8.37 -9.75
C GLY A 18 13.46 -9.85 -10.02
N GLU A 19 12.73 -10.61 -9.19
CA GLU A 19 12.63 -12.07 -9.25
C GLU A 19 11.21 -12.49 -9.63
N ALA A 20 11.13 -13.57 -10.41
CA ALA A 20 9.88 -14.26 -10.67
C ALA A 20 10.12 -15.77 -10.61
N VAL A 21 9.22 -16.48 -9.92
CA VAL A 21 9.21 -17.95 -9.87
C VAL A 21 7.95 -18.43 -10.57
N PHE A 22 8.08 -19.44 -11.41
CA PHE A 22 6.97 -19.98 -12.17
C PHE A 22 7.27 -21.39 -12.64
N GLU A 23 6.22 -22.15 -12.90
CA GLU A 23 6.31 -23.45 -13.53
C GLU A 23 6.16 -23.31 -15.04
N LEU A 24 7.12 -23.86 -15.79
CA LEU A 24 7.01 -24.02 -17.24
C LEU A 24 6.41 -25.40 -17.57
N PRO A 25 5.50 -25.48 -18.56
CA PRO A 25 5.15 -26.77 -19.16
C PRO A 25 6.37 -27.48 -19.74
N ASP A 26 6.42 -28.81 -19.69
CA ASP A 26 7.54 -29.64 -20.12
C ASP A 26 7.91 -29.46 -21.62
N ASP A 27 6.99 -28.93 -22.41
CA ASP A 27 7.14 -28.63 -23.84
C ASP A 27 7.61 -27.21 -24.16
N ILE A 28 7.83 -26.38 -23.14
CA ILE A 28 8.28 -24.97 -23.28
C ILE A 28 9.71 -24.83 -22.77
N GLU A 29 10.60 -24.42 -23.67
CA GLU A 29 12.00 -24.16 -23.33
C GLU A 29 12.16 -22.84 -22.52
N VAL A 30 13.15 -22.80 -21.64
CA VAL A 30 13.47 -21.65 -20.77
C VAL A 30 13.71 -20.37 -21.58
N GLU A 31 14.30 -20.48 -22.77
CA GLU A 31 14.53 -19.39 -23.72
C GLU A 31 13.24 -18.67 -24.11
N SER A 32 12.13 -19.39 -24.17
CA SER A 32 10.80 -18.80 -24.46
C SER A 32 10.30 -17.93 -23.31
N ALA A 33 10.62 -18.29 -22.07
CA ALA A 33 10.31 -17.47 -20.88
C ALA A 33 11.16 -16.21 -20.85
N ILE A 34 12.46 -16.30 -21.13
CA ILE A 34 13.36 -15.15 -21.25
C ILE A 34 12.81 -14.15 -22.28
N LYS A 35 12.47 -14.64 -23.46
CA LYS A 35 11.94 -13.82 -24.54
C LYS A 35 10.62 -13.13 -24.16
N ALA A 36 9.72 -13.83 -23.47
CA ALA A 36 8.46 -13.25 -22.99
C ALA A 36 8.67 -12.16 -21.95
N ILE A 37 9.69 -12.30 -21.10
CA ILE A 37 10.08 -11.30 -20.09
C ILE A 37 10.68 -10.06 -20.79
N ASP A 38 11.59 -10.26 -21.76
CA ASP A 38 12.21 -9.16 -22.51
C ASP A 38 11.20 -8.40 -23.38
N GLU A 39 10.25 -9.10 -24.02
CA GLU A 39 9.16 -8.49 -24.80
C GLU A 39 8.19 -7.65 -23.90
N ALA A 40 8.17 -7.94 -22.61
CA ALA A 40 7.40 -7.16 -21.62
C ALA A 40 8.17 -5.95 -21.07
N ASN A 41 9.34 -5.61 -21.64
CA ASN A 41 10.26 -4.55 -21.21
C ASN A 41 10.90 -4.78 -19.83
N TYR A 42 11.09 -6.04 -19.44
CA TYR A 42 11.93 -6.43 -18.31
C TYR A 42 13.20 -7.09 -18.84
N GLN A 43 14.29 -7.00 -18.11
CA GLN A 43 15.51 -7.76 -18.43
C GLN A 43 15.52 -9.05 -17.62
N ALA A 44 15.58 -10.20 -18.29
CA ALA A 44 15.82 -11.47 -17.63
C ALA A 44 17.29 -11.53 -17.17
N GLY A 45 17.50 -11.82 -15.89
CA GLY A 45 18.82 -12.02 -15.27
C GLY A 45 19.23 -13.50 -15.24
N GLU A 46 19.87 -13.89 -14.15
CA GLU A 46 20.21 -15.29 -13.87
C GLU A 46 18.95 -16.14 -13.71
N ILE A 47 18.94 -17.33 -14.32
CA ILE A 47 17.85 -18.29 -14.21
C ILE A 47 18.39 -19.53 -13.53
N GLU A 48 17.75 -19.94 -12.45
CA GLU A 48 18.03 -21.17 -11.72
C GLU A 48 16.85 -22.13 -11.83
N GLU A 49 17.13 -23.38 -12.15
CA GLU A 49 16.13 -24.43 -12.14
C GLU A 49 15.95 -24.97 -10.72
N VAL A 50 14.73 -24.87 -10.18
CA VAL A 50 14.40 -25.31 -8.82
C VAL A 50 13.67 -26.63 -8.86
N SER A 51 14.24 -27.66 -8.28
CA SER A 51 13.80 -29.05 -8.40
C SER A 51 12.50 -29.42 -7.67
N SER A 52 11.93 -28.51 -6.84
CA SER A 52 10.60 -28.67 -6.25
C SER A 52 10.05 -27.34 -5.72
N LEU A 53 8.72 -27.16 -5.77
CA LEU A 53 8.01 -26.01 -5.21
C LEU A 53 8.18 -25.90 -3.67
N GLU A 54 8.43 -26.99 -2.97
CA GLU A 54 8.73 -26.98 -1.53
C GLU A 54 10.03 -26.21 -1.22
N ASN A 55 11.03 -26.28 -2.12
CA ASN A 55 12.27 -25.50 -2.00
C ASN A 55 12.06 -24.02 -2.36
N VAL A 56 11.11 -23.69 -3.21
CA VAL A 56 10.75 -22.31 -3.58
C VAL A 56 10.08 -21.59 -2.40
N ALA A 57 9.21 -22.27 -1.65
CA ALA A 57 8.60 -21.72 -0.44
C ALA A 57 9.65 -21.40 0.64
N LEU A 58 10.76 -22.18 0.70
CA LEU A 58 11.86 -21.93 1.64
C LEU A 58 12.78 -20.77 1.22
N ILE A 59 12.82 -20.42 -0.07
CA ILE A 59 13.60 -19.27 -0.59
C ILE A 59 12.86 -17.94 -0.31
N ASN A 60 11.57 -18.00 -0.07
CA ASN A 60 10.69 -16.85 0.17
C ASN A 60 10.42 -16.53 1.65
N GLU A 61 11.20 -17.03 2.58
CA GLU A 61 11.16 -16.54 3.97
C GLU A 61 11.78 -15.13 4.01
N ASP A 62 10.97 -14.13 3.72
CA ASP A 62 11.32 -12.76 4.06
C ASP A 62 11.33 -12.63 5.58
N ASN A 63 12.53 -12.79 6.17
CA ASN A 63 12.73 -12.55 7.59
C ASN A 63 12.77 -11.05 7.84
N TYR A 64 11.87 -10.58 8.70
CA TYR A 64 11.83 -9.20 9.18
C TYR A 64 12.19 -9.16 10.66
N ASP A 65 12.90 -8.12 11.09
CA ASP A 65 13.08 -7.84 12.52
C ASP A 65 11.76 -7.38 13.13
N LEU A 66 10.94 -6.69 12.32
CA LEU A 66 9.59 -6.25 12.69
C LEU A 66 8.63 -6.40 11.51
N LEU A 67 7.60 -7.22 11.68
CA LEU A 67 6.49 -7.34 10.73
C LEU A 67 5.23 -6.70 11.34
N ILE A 68 4.65 -5.73 10.64
CA ILE A 68 3.51 -4.93 11.12
C ILE A 68 2.26 -5.31 10.32
N ILE A 69 1.17 -5.61 11.00
CA ILE A 69 -0.13 -5.88 10.38
C ILE A 69 -0.99 -4.61 10.44
N GLY A 70 -1.31 -4.08 9.26
CA GLY A 70 -2.03 -2.81 9.08
C GLY A 70 -1.10 -1.62 8.85
N SER A 71 -1.63 -0.54 8.28
CA SER A 71 -0.89 0.63 7.81
C SER A 71 -1.43 1.96 8.37
N GLY A 72 -1.96 1.95 9.59
CA GLY A 72 -2.39 3.17 10.26
C GLY A 72 -1.22 3.98 10.84
N ALA A 73 -1.52 5.13 11.46
CA ALA A 73 -0.50 6.04 11.98
C ALA A 73 0.46 5.38 12.99
N ALA A 74 -0.06 4.50 13.86
CA ALA A 74 0.77 3.77 14.82
C ALA A 74 1.73 2.79 14.12
N ALA A 75 1.26 2.11 13.05
CA ALA A 75 2.08 1.23 12.23
C ALA A 75 3.25 1.98 11.60
N PHE A 76 2.98 3.12 10.96
CA PHE A 76 4.03 3.96 10.37
C PHE A 76 5.01 4.50 11.40
N SER A 77 4.52 4.98 12.55
CA SER A 77 5.41 5.44 13.63
C SER A 77 6.32 4.33 14.14
N SER A 78 5.81 3.11 14.25
CA SER A 78 6.58 1.94 14.68
C SER A 78 7.61 1.52 13.62
N ALA A 79 7.21 1.52 12.33
CA ALA A 79 8.08 1.19 11.21
C ALA A 79 9.26 2.18 11.13
N ILE A 80 8.98 3.47 11.11
CA ILE A 80 9.99 4.52 11.04
C ILE A 80 10.96 4.39 12.22
N LYS A 81 10.42 4.22 13.43
CA LYS A 81 11.27 4.11 14.63
C LYS A 81 12.15 2.86 14.61
N ALA A 82 11.65 1.73 14.16
CA ALA A 82 12.42 0.51 14.02
C ALA A 82 13.55 0.67 12.98
N ILE A 83 13.28 1.31 11.86
CA ILE A 83 14.27 1.57 10.80
C ILE A 83 15.38 2.50 11.30
N GLU A 84 15.05 3.52 12.09
CA GLU A 84 16.08 4.39 12.73
C GLU A 84 17.05 3.59 13.62
N TYR A 85 16.64 2.43 14.12
CA TYR A 85 17.49 1.48 14.86
C TYR A 85 18.12 0.40 13.97
N GLY A 86 17.97 0.48 12.66
CA GLY A 86 18.58 -0.44 11.70
C GLY A 86 17.80 -1.73 11.46
N ALA A 87 16.53 -1.81 11.90
CA ALA A 87 15.70 -2.98 11.70
C ALA A 87 15.19 -3.11 10.26
N LYS A 88 15.12 -4.35 9.75
CA LYS A 88 14.40 -4.69 8.52
C LYS A 88 12.91 -4.78 8.84
N VAL A 89 12.11 -3.92 8.21
CA VAL A 89 10.67 -3.78 8.51
C VAL A 89 9.82 -4.16 7.32
N GLY A 90 8.82 -5.02 7.56
CA GLY A 90 7.72 -5.30 6.64
C GLY A 90 6.39 -4.79 7.20
N MET A 91 5.50 -4.31 6.34
CA MET A 91 4.16 -3.87 6.70
C MET A 91 3.13 -4.52 5.77
N ILE A 92 2.15 -5.21 6.33
CA ILE A 92 1.09 -5.88 5.57
C ILE A 92 -0.18 -5.04 5.62
N GLU A 93 -0.75 -4.70 4.47
CA GLU A 93 -2.02 -3.97 4.37
C GLU A 93 -2.96 -4.62 3.35
N ARG A 94 -4.16 -5.02 3.80
CA ARG A 94 -5.17 -5.61 2.94
C ARG A 94 -6.02 -4.60 2.17
N GLY A 95 -6.15 -3.40 2.69
CA GLY A 95 -7.02 -2.35 2.16
C GLY A 95 -6.26 -1.14 1.62
N THR A 96 -6.67 0.02 2.08
CA THR A 96 -6.07 1.30 1.68
C THR A 96 -5.05 1.75 2.71
N VAL A 97 -3.82 1.99 2.26
CA VAL A 97 -2.72 2.50 3.10
C VAL A 97 -3.11 3.78 3.83
N GLY A 98 -2.64 3.93 5.07
CA GLY A 98 -2.91 5.08 5.94
C GLY A 98 -3.97 4.83 7.01
N GLY A 99 -4.67 3.69 6.93
CA GLY A 99 -5.65 3.26 7.92
C GLY A 99 -6.91 4.12 7.97
N THR A 100 -7.70 3.92 9.02
CA THR A 100 -9.04 4.51 9.15
C THR A 100 -9.02 6.03 9.25
N CYS A 101 -8.07 6.59 10.01
CA CYS A 101 -8.07 8.03 10.35
C CYS A 101 -8.00 8.93 9.12
N VAL A 102 -7.05 8.70 8.22
CA VAL A 102 -6.88 9.53 7.03
C VAL A 102 -7.95 9.22 5.97
N ASN A 103 -8.29 7.94 5.78
CA ASN A 103 -9.11 7.54 4.65
C ASN A 103 -10.62 7.77 4.87
N ILE A 104 -11.14 7.36 6.02
CA ILE A 104 -12.60 7.36 6.29
C ILE A 104 -12.99 7.90 7.68
N GLY A 105 -12.03 8.26 8.52
CA GLY A 105 -12.26 8.68 9.91
C GLY A 105 -12.01 10.16 10.13
N CYS A 106 -10.96 10.48 10.88
CA CYS A 106 -10.70 11.81 11.43
C CYS A 106 -10.61 12.91 10.37
N VAL A 107 -9.89 12.67 9.28
CA VAL A 107 -9.65 13.69 8.26
C VAL A 107 -10.95 14.05 7.53
N PRO A 108 -11.66 13.10 6.89
CA PRO A 108 -12.89 13.44 6.17
C PRO A 108 -13.97 14.00 7.09
N SER A 109 -14.15 13.45 8.30
CA SER A 109 -15.18 13.94 9.22
C SER A 109 -14.89 15.35 9.74
N LYS A 110 -13.65 15.64 10.14
CA LYS A 110 -13.27 16.99 10.61
C LYS A 110 -13.35 18.03 9.51
N THR A 111 -13.03 17.66 8.28
CA THR A 111 -13.17 18.56 7.11
C THR A 111 -14.63 18.99 6.92
N LEU A 112 -15.57 18.05 6.94
CA LEU A 112 -16.98 18.36 6.78
C LEU A 112 -17.58 19.07 7.99
N LEU A 113 -17.17 18.68 9.22
CA LEU A 113 -17.57 19.37 10.44
C LEU A 113 -17.11 20.83 10.42
N ARG A 114 -15.88 21.10 9.97
CA ARG A 114 -15.39 22.50 9.88
C ARG A 114 -16.16 23.32 8.84
N ALA A 115 -16.49 22.72 7.69
CA ALA A 115 -17.35 23.39 6.70
C ALA A 115 -18.75 23.70 7.27
N GLY A 116 -19.34 22.74 8.00
CA GLY A 116 -20.63 22.92 8.67
C GLY A 116 -20.58 24.02 9.74
N GLU A 117 -19.54 24.07 10.55
CA GLU A 117 -19.29 25.10 11.55
C GLU A 117 -19.21 26.49 10.93
N ILE A 118 -18.44 26.66 9.85
CA ILE A 118 -18.33 27.93 9.13
C ILE A 118 -19.70 28.36 8.57
N ASN A 119 -20.44 27.44 7.97
CA ASN A 119 -21.77 27.73 7.44
C ASN A 119 -22.76 28.13 8.58
N HIS A 120 -22.70 27.47 9.72
CA HIS A 120 -23.49 27.79 10.90
C HIS A 120 -23.15 29.18 11.42
N LEU A 121 -21.88 29.49 11.69
CA LEU A 121 -21.42 30.79 12.17
C LEU A 121 -21.69 31.93 11.18
N SER A 122 -21.76 31.61 9.88
CA SER A 122 -22.14 32.62 8.88
C SER A 122 -23.63 33.00 8.95
N LYS A 123 -24.48 32.12 9.48
CA LYS A 123 -25.92 32.38 9.69
C LYS A 123 -26.22 32.97 11.04
N ASP A 124 -25.51 32.50 12.07
CA ASP A 124 -25.77 32.83 13.47
C ASP A 124 -24.45 32.93 14.24
N ASN A 125 -23.92 34.14 14.38
CA ASN A 125 -22.71 34.39 15.12
C ASN A 125 -22.98 35.26 16.37
N PRO A 126 -22.16 35.16 17.42
CA PRO A 126 -22.40 35.82 18.70
C PRO A 126 -22.05 37.33 18.73
N PHE A 127 -21.53 37.87 17.62
CA PHE A 127 -21.00 39.26 17.61
C PHE A 127 -22.01 40.23 17.03
N ILE A 128 -22.57 41.12 17.88
CA ILE A 128 -23.61 42.07 17.50
C ILE A 128 -23.21 43.01 16.37
N GLY A 129 -21.92 43.32 16.24
CA GLY A 129 -21.37 44.19 15.19
C GLY A 129 -21.02 43.47 13.89
N LEU A 130 -21.11 42.13 13.83
CA LEU A 130 -20.70 41.33 12.68
C LEU A 130 -21.93 40.78 11.97
N GLN A 131 -22.31 41.45 10.88
CA GLN A 131 -23.40 41.00 10.01
C GLN A 131 -22.83 40.03 8.93
N THR A 132 -23.22 38.78 8.98
CA THR A 132 -22.84 37.75 8.04
C THR A 132 -24.06 37.04 7.49
N SER A 133 -23.90 36.40 6.34
CA SER A 133 -24.93 35.56 5.74
C SER A 133 -24.26 34.32 5.08
N ALA A 134 -24.99 33.21 5.07
CA ALA A 134 -24.56 32.03 4.34
C ALA A 134 -25.38 31.89 3.05
N GLY A 135 -24.68 31.51 1.98
CA GLY A 135 -25.30 31.09 0.73
C GLY A 135 -25.79 29.62 0.78
N GLU A 136 -26.23 29.14 -0.36
CA GLU A 136 -26.54 27.72 -0.53
C GLU A 136 -25.26 26.85 -0.42
N VAL A 137 -25.43 25.66 0.13
CA VAL A 137 -24.32 24.71 0.28
C VAL A 137 -24.24 23.81 -0.94
N ASP A 138 -23.16 23.91 -1.72
CA ASP A 138 -22.83 22.93 -2.73
C ASP A 138 -22.12 21.74 -2.09
N LEU A 139 -22.89 20.72 -1.72
CA LEU A 139 -22.38 19.51 -1.09
C LEU A 139 -21.45 18.71 -2.02
N ALA A 140 -21.70 18.70 -3.33
CA ALA A 140 -20.87 17.97 -4.27
C ALA A 140 -19.44 18.53 -4.33
N SER A 141 -19.31 19.85 -4.36
CA SER A 141 -18.01 20.53 -4.30
C SER A 141 -17.30 20.29 -2.95
N LEU A 142 -18.02 20.29 -1.84
CA LEU A 142 -17.44 19.98 -0.52
C LEU A 142 -16.92 18.54 -0.45
N ILE A 143 -17.65 17.58 -0.96
CA ILE A 143 -17.22 16.18 -1.03
C ILE A 143 -15.97 16.04 -1.90
N THR A 144 -15.96 16.65 -3.08
CA THR A 144 -14.80 16.65 -3.98
C THR A 144 -13.57 17.25 -3.31
N GLN A 145 -13.71 18.36 -2.61
CA GLN A 145 -12.62 18.98 -1.86
C GLN A 145 -12.10 18.08 -0.74
N LYS A 146 -13.00 17.47 0.02
CA LYS A 146 -12.67 16.52 1.08
C LYS A 146 -11.92 15.31 0.51
N ASP A 147 -12.36 14.72 -0.61
CA ASP A 147 -11.72 13.56 -1.24
C ASP A 147 -10.31 13.89 -1.76
N LYS A 148 -10.14 15.07 -2.33
CA LYS A 148 -8.84 15.59 -2.74
C LYS A 148 -7.89 15.71 -1.55
N LEU A 149 -8.33 16.33 -0.44
CA LEU A 149 -7.54 16.47 0.78
C LEU A 149 -7.13 15.10 1.34
N VAL A 150 -8.06 14.13 1.41
CA VAL A 150 -7.77 12.77 1.86
C VAL A 150 -6.70 12.12 1.00
N SER A 151 -6.80 12.24 -0.33
CA SER A 151 -5.83 11.68 -1.26
C SER A 151 -4.44 12.32 -1.12
N GLU A 152 -4.38 13.64 -1.02
CA GLU A 152 -3.12 14.38 -0.84
C GLU A 152 -2.43 13.99 0.48
N LEU A 153 -3.18 13.95 1.59
CA LEU A 153 -2.64 13.57 2.90
C LEU A 153 -2.21 12.10 2.95
N ARG A 154 -2.94 11.20 2.31
CA ARG A 154 -2.52 9.80 2.20
C ARG A 154 -1.20 9.67 1.47
N ASN A 155 -1.02 10.36 0.36
CA ASN A 155 0.23 10.32 -0.39
C ASN A 155 1.37 10.89 0.44
N GLN A 156 1.27 12.14 0.91
CA GLN A 156 2.33 12.84 1.63
C GLN A 156 2.70 12.23 2.99
N LYS A 157 1.73 11.64 3.69
CA LYS A 157 1.93 11.17 5.07
C LYS A 157 2.11 9.66 5.20
N TYR A 158 1.94 8.93 4.10
CA TYR A 158 2.04 7.47 4.12
C TYR A 158 2.80 6.94 2.89
N MET A 159 2.33 7.19 1.68
CA MET A 159 2.97 6.61 0.49
C MET A 159 4.41 7.11 0.30
N ASP A 160 4.62 8.42 0.38
CA ASP A 160 5.96 9.02 0.25
C ASP A 160 6.92 8.51 1.34
N LEU A 161 6.42 8.22 2.56
CA LEU A 161 7.23 7.69 3.65
C LEU A 161 7.67 6.23 3.44
N ILE A 162 6.90 5.43 2.70
CA ILE A 162 7.32 4.07 2.35
C ILE A 162 8.60 4.12 1.52
N ASP A 163 8.63 5.01 0.53
CA ASP A 163 9.79 5.20 -0.35
C ASP A 163 10.96 5.86 0.41
N GLU A 164 10.68 6.87 1.22
CA GLU A 164 11.69 7.60 1.99
C GLU A 164 12.42 6.69 3.00
N TYR A 165 11.67 5.89 3.76
CA TYR A 165 12.22 4.99 4.78
C TYR A 165 12.52 3.59 4.27
N ASN A 166 12.17 3.29 3.03
CA ASN A 166 12.51 2.03 2.35
C ASN A 166 12.14 0.76 3.12
N PHE A 167 10.92 0.69 3.67
CA PHE A 167 10.37 -0.55 4.23
C PHE A 167 9.42 -1.26 3.25
N ASP A 168 9.26 -2.58 3.44
CA ASP A 168 8.46 -3.39 2.56
C ASP A 168 6.97 -3.24 2.84
N LEU A 169 6.22 -2.79 1.83
CA LEU A 169 4.76 -2.80 1.87
C LEU A 169 4.23 -4.04 1.13
N ILE A 170 3.65 -4.96 1.89
CA ILE A 170 3.09 -6.21 1.39
C ILE A 170 1.57 -6.06 1.32
N LYS A 171 1.01 -6.18 0.13
CA LYS A 171 -0.44 -6.11 -0.04
C LYS A 171 -1.06 -7.49 0.16
N GLY A 172 -1.85 -7.64 1.21
CA GLY A 172 -2.50 -8.90 1.53
C GLY A 172 -3.22 -8.85 2.86
N GLU A 173 -3.95 -9.92 3.16
CA GLU A 173 -4.56 -10.16 4.46
C GLU A 173 -3.64 -11.09 5.25
N ALA A 174 -3.20 -10.65 6.42
CA ALA A 174 -2.28 -11.37 7.27
C ALA A 174 -3.00 -12.24 8.29
N LYS A 175 -2.50 -13.45 8.50
CA LYS A 175 -2.97 -14.38 9.52
C LYS A 175 -1.78 -15.00 10.25
N PHE A 176 -1.83 -15.02 11.58
CA PHE A 176 -0.81 -15.68 12.38
C PHE A 176 -0.86 -17.21 12.21
N VAL A 177 0.26 -17.79 11.83
CA VAL A 177 0.50 -19.24 11.82
C VAL A 177 1.00 -19.68 13.18
N ASP A 178 1.92 -18.92 13.75
CA ASP A 178 2.48 -19.13 15.11
C ASP A 178 2.88 -17.79 15.75
N ALA A 179 3.67 -17.79 16.81
CA ALA A 179 4.07 -16.60 17.55
C ALA A 179 5.02 -15.66 16.76
N SER A 180 5.65 -16.14 15.69
CA SER A 180 6.66 -15.42 14.90
C SER A 180 6.41 -15.49 13.39
N THR A 181 5.39 -16.23 12.95
CA THR A 181 5.12 -16.47 11.54
C THR A 181 3.73 -15.96 11.14
N VAL A 182 3.67 -15.30 10.01
CA VAL A 182 2.43 -14.76 9.40
C VAL A 182 2.35 -15.23 7.95
N GLU A 183 1.17 -15.70 7.55
CA GLU A 183 0.83 -16.02 6.16
C GLU A 183 -0.14 -14.97 5.58
#